data_711d4ea533680a618c8aa0b6bf77ea2b
#
_entry.id   711d4ea533680a618c8aa0b6bf77ea2b
#
_cell.length_a   1.000
_cell.length_b   1.000
_cell.length_c   1.000
_cell.angle_alpha   90.00
_cell.angle_beta   90.00
_cell.angle_gamma   90.00
#
_symmetry.space_group_name_H-M   'P 1'
#
loop_
_entity.id
_entity.type
_entity.pdbx_description
1 polymer ?
#
loop_
_entity_poly.entity_id
_entity_poly.type
_entity_poly.pdbx_seq_one_letter_code
_entity_poly.pdbx_strand_id
1 'polypeptide(L)'
;MKKILLLALAILTVNVAFAQTRITGKVTSSQDGTPIPFASVIVKGTMNGVATSDNGEYVLENVAPNATLVVSSIGFLNAEIPVGGRTRIDVVLSPDAEALEEVMVVAYGTAKKGTYTGAASVVRQESIKDVPTVSFEQALTGKVAGMQITTTSGQAGSGSAVRIRGIGSMNASNAPLYVVDGVPVVSGSTGQMSDYLYTSNNVMSTLNQSDIESITVLKDAAASALYGSRAANGVILINTKRGKLGRPTVTFKASVGITPSWATDNYETASPQDNVDMLYQI
;
A
#
# COMPACT_ATOMS: atom_id res chain seq x y z
N MET A 1 3.85 -75.83 -11.03
CA MET A 1 3.74 -75.24 -9.69
C MET A 1 4.73 -74.08 -9.47
N LYS A 2 6.03 -74.22 -9.73
CA LYS A 2 7.04 -73.16 -9.52
C LYS A 2 6.73 -71.84 -10.31
N LYS A 3 6.24 -71.94 -11.55
CA LYS A 3 5.90 -70.74 -12.34
C LYS A 3 4.65 -69.98 -11.84
N ILE A 4 3.70 -70.68 -11.24
CA ILE A 4 2.50 -70.09 -10.64
C ILE A 4 2.87 -69.39 -9.32
N LEU A 5 3.79 -69.99 -8.57
CA LEU A 5 4.31 -69.39 -7.31
C LEU A 5 5.10 -68.13 -7.57
N LEU A 6 5.90 -68.07 -8.65
CA LEU A 6 6.64 -66.88 -9.05
C LEU A 6 5.69 -65.78 -9.57
N LEU A 7 4.62 -66.10 -10.26
CA LEU A 7 3.62 -65.15 -10.72
C LEU A 7 2.84 -64.57 -9.53
N ALA A 8 2.45 -65.42 -8.58
CA ALA A 8 1.79 -65.00 -7.35
C ALA A 8 2.68 -64.08 -6.48
N LEU A 9 3.98 -64.40 -6.38
CA LEU A 9 4.95 -63.55 -5.70
C LEU A 9 5.17 -62.21 -6.38
N ALA A 10 5.18 -62.20 -7.74
CA ALA A 10 5.28 -60.97 -8.52
C ALA A 10 4.04 -60.07 -8.37
N ILE A 11 2.84 -60.64 -8.31
CA ILE A 11 1.61 -59.91 -8.03
C ILE A 11 1.57 -59.38 -6.60
N LEU A 12 2.09 -60.10 -5.66
CA LEU A 12 2.17 -59.70 -4.25
C LEU A 12 3.14 -58.50 -4.07
N THR A 13 4.25 -58.47 -4.79
CA THR A 13 5.23 -57.36 -4.72
C THR A 13 4.72 -56.08 -5.37
N VAL A 14 3.86 -56.13 -6.37
CA VAL A 14 3.27 -54.94 -6.99
C VAL A 14 2.30 -54.22 -6.04
N ASN A 15 1.63 -54.93 -5.15
CA ASN A 15 0.71 -54.29 -4.17
C ASN A 15 1.42 -53.57 -3.01
N VAL A 16 2.70 -53.81 -2.80
CA VAL A 16 3.46 -53.11 -1.71
C VAL A 16 3.99 -51.75 -2.18
N ALA A 17 3.94 -51.46 -3.50
CA ALA A 17 4.52 -50.24 -4.07
C ALA A 17 3.66 -48.97 -3.87
N PHE A 18 2.43 -49.07 -3.41
CA PHE A 18 1.63 -47.91 -3.02
C PHE A 18 1.77 -47.63 -1.50
N ALA A 19 2.98 -47.32 -1.06
CA ALA A 19 3.18 -46.84 0.28
C ALA A 19 2.46 -45.48 0.41
N GLN A 20 1.29 -45.54 1.00
CA GLN A 20 0.52 -44.32 1.34
C GLN A 20 1.34 -43.54 2.38
N THR A 21 1.84 -42.40 1.98
CA THR A 21 2.72 -41.60 2.82
C THR A 21 1.88 -40.75 3.77
N ARG A 22 2.22 -40.83 5.06
CA ARG A 22 1.70 -39.93 6.08
C ARG A 22 2.57 -38.67 6.07
N ILE A 23 1.95 -37.52 5.89
CA ILE A 23 2.62 -36.22 5.90
C ILE A 23 2.25 -35.48 7.18
N THR A 24 3.24 -34.95 7.86
CA THR A 24 3.06 -34.08 9.03
C THR A 24 3.71 -32.75 8.76
N GLY A 25 3.25 -31.69 9.42
CA GLY A 25 3.86 -30.38 9.30
C GLY A 25 3.18 -29.34 10.15
N LYS A 26 3.69 -28.13 10.08
CA LYS A 26 3.16 -26.98 10.79
C LYS A 26 2.92 -25.83 9.81
N VAL A 27 1.81 -25.15 9.98
CA VAL A 27 1.47 -23.94 9.19
C VAL A 27 1.70 -22.73 10.07
N THR A 28 2.51 -21.78 9.57
CA THR A 28 2.89 -20.55 10.28
C THR A 28 2.73 -19.33 9.39
N SER A 29 2.57 -18.15 10.02
CA SER A 29 2.52 -16.86 9.33
C SER A 29 3.93 -16.37 9.00
N SER A 30 4.11 -15.76 7.83
CA SER A 30 5.38 -15.16 7.39
C SER A 30 5.72 -13.86 8.13
N GLN A 31 4.76 -13.19 8.76
CA GLN A 31 4.99 -11.91 9.44
C GLN A 31 5.63 -12.07 10.82
N ASP A 32 5.13 -13.00 11.60
CA ASP A 32 5.47 -13.14 13.03
C ASP A 32 5.83 -14.56 13.42
N GLY A 33 5.77 -15.52 12.49
CA GLY A 33 6.04 -16.92 12.74
C GLY A 33 5.00 -17.61 13.65
N THR A 34 3.87 -16.94 13.92
CA THR A 34 2.81 -17.53 14.74
C THR A 34 2.15 -18.70 14.03
N PRO A 35 1.75 -19.76 14.75
CA PRO A 35 1.02 -20.88 14.18
C PRO A 35 -0.38 -20.42 13.73
N ILE A 36 -0.83 -20.90 12.57
CA ILE A 36 -2.16 -20.62 12.03
C ILE A 36 -3.09 -21.78 12.37
N PRO A 37 -4.05 -21.60 13.28
CA PRO A 37 -5.05 -22.61 13.58
C PRO A 37 -6.10 -22.70 12.49
N PHE A 38 -6.69 -23.88 12.34
CA PHE A 38 -7.81 -24.16 11.43
C PHE A 38 -7.52 -23.84 9.95
N ALA A 39 -6.25 -23.78 9.55
CA ALA A 39 -5.91 -23.70 8.14
C ALA A 39 -6.28 -25.00 7.42
N SER A 40 -6.85 -24.92 6.25
CA SER A 40 -7.22 -26.08 5.44
C SER A 40 -6.02 -26.56 4.64
N VAL A 41 -5.66 -27.82 4.77
CA VAL A 41 -4.58 -28.50 4.03
C VAL A 41 -5.24 -29.59 3.18
N ILE A 42 -5.24 -29.44 1.86
CA ILE A 42 -5.94 -30.34 0.92
C ILE A 42 -4.95 -30.83 -0.13
N VAL A 43 -5.07 -32.09 -0.51
CA VAL A 43 -4.34 -32.64 -1.67
C VAL A 43 -5.02 -32.17 -2.96
N LYS A 44 -4.29 -31.45 -3.81
CA LYS A 44 -4.80 -30.86 -5.06
C LYS A 44 -5.49 -31.93 -5.93
N GLY A 45 -6.73 -31.64 -6.33
CA GLY A 45 -7.51 -32.53 -7.18
C GLY A 45 -8.18 -33.70 -6.47
N THR A 46 -8.16 -33.75 -5.14
CA THR A 46 -8.82 -34.77 -4.33
C THR A 46 -9.67 -34.12 -3.21
N MET A 47 -10.51 -34.90 -2.57
CA MET A 47 -11.23 -34.49 -1.35
C MET A 47 -10.45 -34.82 -0.06
N ASN A 48 -9.21 -35.30 -0.19
CA ASN A 48 -8.40 -35.63 0.99
C ASN A 48 -7.81 -34.34 1.57
N GLY A 49 -8.26 -33.95 2.75
CA GLY A 49 -7.83 -32.73 3.43
C GLY A 49 -8.08 -32.78 4.91
N VAL A 50 -7.36 -31.95 5.66
CA VAL A 50 -7.45 -31.79 7.12
C VAL A 50 -7.32 -30.31 7.49
N ALA A 51 -7.89 -29.91 8.62
CA ALA A 51 -7.65 -28.61 9.23
C ALA A 51 -6.48 -28.70 10.22
N THR A 52 -5.68 -27.64 10.33
CA THR A 52 -4.62 -27.56 11.35
C THR A 52 -5.24 -27.46 12.76
N SER A 53 -4.49 -27.97 13.74
CA SER A 53 -4.81 -27.83 15.16
C SER A 53 -4.60 -26.40 15.67
N ASP A 54 -4.93 -26.11 16.93
CA ASP A 54 -4.69 -24.83 17.59
C ASP A 54 -3.22 -24.39 17.56
N ASN A 55 -2.28 -25.35 17.49
CA ASN A 55 -0.85 -25.11 17.38
C ASN A 55 -0.36 -25.03 15.92
N GLY A 56 -1.28 -25.02 14.94
CA GLY A 56 -0.97 -24.99 13.52
C GLY A 56 -0.43 -26.29 12.95
N GLU A 57 -0.48 -27.40 13.69
CA GLU A 57 0.02 -28.70 13.25
C GLU A 57 -1.04 -29.48 12.46
N TYR A 58 -0.60 -30.24 11.46
CA TYR A 58 -1.48 -31.08 10.68
C TYR A 58 -0.87 -32.47 10.41
N VAL A 59 -1.74 -33.42 10.22
CA VAL A 59 -1.39 -34.80 9.85
C VAL A 59 -2.31 -35.21 8.72
N LEU A 60 -1.75 -35.46 7.56
CA LEU A 60 -2.48 -35.90 6.37
C LEU A 60 -2.04 -37.30 5.98
N GLU A 61 -2.99 -38.23 5.86
CA GLU A 61 -2.74 -39.62 5.53
C GLU A 61 -3.12 -39.90 4.07
N ASN A 62 -2.62 -40.98 3.51
CA ASN A 62 -2.97 -41.42 2.15
C ASN A 62 -2.59 -40.43 1.04
N VAL A 63 -1.39 -39.86 1.13
CA VAL A 63 -0.92 -38.88 0.13
C VAL A 63 0.05 -39.55 -0.84
N ALA A 64 -0.17 -39.34 -2.12
CA ALA A 64 0.74 -39.82 -3.16
C ALA A 64 2.08 -39.04 -3.12
N PRO A 65 3.23 -39.69 -3.38
CA PRO A 65 4.55 -39.04 -3.32
C PRO A 65 4.72 -37.83 -4.26
N ASN A 66 3.99 -37.82 -5.36
CA ASN A 66 4.02 -36.77 -6.39
C ASN A 66 2.84 -35.76 -6.28
N ALA A 67 2.07 -35.83 -5.19
CA ALA A 67 0.94 -34.94 -4.97
C ALA A 67 1.42 -33.51 -4.66
N THR A 68 0.51 -32.55 -4.84
CA THR A 68 0.69 -31.14 -4.44
C THR A 68 -0.30 -30.84 -3.32
N LEU A 69 0.17 -30.28 -2.24
CA LEU A 69 -0.68 -29.76 -1.15
C LEU A 69 -1.11 -28.35 -1.48
N VAL A 70 -2.37 -28.05 -1.28
CA VAL A 70 -2.92 -26.69 -1.29
C VAL A 70 -3.28 -26.33 0.14
N VAL A 71 -2.63 -25.30 0.66
CA VAL A 71 -2.87 -24.80 2.01
C VAL A 71 -3.54 -23.45 1.93
N SER A 72 -4.68 -23.30 2.58
CA SER A 72 -5.47 -22.08 2.58
C SER A 72 -5.94 -21.73 3.98
N SER A 73 -6.00 -20.44 4.28
CA SER A 73 -6.56 -19.90 5.51
C SER A 73 -7.17 -18.53 5.25
N ILE A 74 -8.17 -18.15 6.04
CA ILE A 74 -8.83 -16.84 5.89
C ILE A 74 -7.81 -15.75 6.21
N GLY A 75 -7.67 -14.78 5.29
CA GLY A 75 -6.70 -13.69 5.41
C GLY A 75 -5.28 -14.01 4.97
N PHE A 76 -5.06 -15.15 4.33
CA PHE A 76 -3.75 -15.56 3.81
C PHE A 76 -3.84 -15.99 2.35
N LEU A 77 -2.75 -15.78 1.61
CA LEU A 77 -2.61 -16.29 0.26
C LEU A 77 -2.50 -17.82 0.25
N ASN A 78 -3.17 -18.45 -0.69
CA ASN A 78 -3.08 -19.89 -0.85
C ASN A 78 -1.67 -20.30 -1.26
N ALA A 79 -1.11 -21.33 -0.61
CA ALA A 79 0.19 -21.90 -0.96
C ALA A 79 0.03 -23.27 -1.58
N GLU A 80 0.69 -23.49 -2.72
CA GLU A 80 0.77 -24.79 -3.38
C GLU A 80 2.18 -25.37 -3.20
N ILE A 81 2.30 -26.54 -2.58
CA ILE A 81 3.60 -27.14 -2.24
C ILE A 81 3.64 -28.59 -2.74
N PRO A 82 4.59 -28.93 -3.63
CA PRO A 82 4.77 -30.32 -4.03
C PRO A 82 5.30 -31.16 -2.88
N VAL A 83 4.74 -32.33 -2.67
CA VAL A 83 5.14 -33.28 -1.62
C VAL A 83 6.56 -33.78 -1.87
N GLY A 84 6.88 -34.22 -3.07
CA GLY A 84 8.21 -34.67 -3.45
C GLY A 84 8.77 -35.77 -2.58
N GLY A 85 7.91 -36.69 -2.10
CA GLY A 85 8.31 -37.82 -1.23
C GLY A 85 8.68 -37.44 0.20
N ARG A 86 8.48 -36.19 0.62
CA ARG A 86 8.76 -35.74 1.99
C ARG A 86 7.66 -36.18 2.95
N THR A 87 8.04 -36.58 4.15
CA THR A 87 7.12 -36.96 5.23
C THR A 87 6.79 -35.82 6.18
N ARG A 88 7.62 -34.75 6.17
CA ARG A 88 7.37 -33.53 6.90
C ARG A 88 7.45 -32.31 6.00
N ILE A 89 6.43 -31.49 6.04
CA ILE A 89 6.31 -30.27 5.22
C ILE A 89 5.78 -29.15 6.11
N ASP A 90 6.66 -28.26 6.53
CA ASP A 90 6.27 -27.03 7.23
C ASP A 90 5.94 -25.97 6.20
N VAL A 91 4.82 -25.25 6.40
CA VAL A 91 4.25 -24.29 5.44
C VAL A 91 4.22 -22.92 6.04
N VAL A 92 4.71 -21.94 5.29
CA VAL A 92 4.64 -20.52 5.66
C VAL A 92 3.65 -19.85 4.76
N LEU A 93 2.55 -19.32 5.32
CA LEU A 93 1.55 -18.56 4.57
C LEU A 93 1.84 -17.06 4.68
N SER A 94 1.79 -16.38 3.56
CA SER A 94 1.84 -14.92 3.52
C SER A 94 0.43 -14.35 3.70
N PRO A 95 0.25 -13.33 4.55
CA PRO A 95 -1.03 -12.66 4.66
C PRO A 95 -1.47 -12.12 3.29
N ASP A 96 -2.73 -12.30 2.99
CA ASP A 96 -3.34 -11.71 1.80
C ASP A 96 -3.64 -10.24 2.10
N ALA A 97 -2.75 -9.36 1.66
CA ALA A 97 -2.92 -7.92 1.82
C ALA A 97 -4.14 -7.37 1.07
N GLU A 98 -4.65 -8.10 0.07
CA GLU A 98 -5.87 -7.73 -0.65
C GLU A 98 -7.14 -8.21 0.07
N ALA A 99 -7.06 -9.30 0.84
CA ALA A 99 -8.18 -9.80 1.64
C ALA A 99 -8.39 -9.02 2.95
N LEU A 100 -7.42 -8.19 3.37
CA LEU A 100 -7.67 -7.17 4.36
C LEU A 100 -8.65 -6.18 3.74
N GLU A 101 -9.93 -6.29 4.06
CA GLU A 101 -10.94 -5.30 3.71
C GLU A 101 -10.34 -3.92 3.92
N GLU A 102 -10.19 -3.16 2.84
CA GLU A 102 -9.53 -1.85 2.87
C GLU A 102 -10.31 -0.95 3.83
N VAL A 103 -9.79 -0.88 5.04
CA VAL A 103 -10.32 0.01 6.08
C VAL A 103 -9.78 1.40 5.78
N MET A 104 -10.68 2.33 5.55
CA MET A 104 -10.33 3.74 5.36
C MET A 104 -10.65 4.51 6.64
N VAL A 105 -9.79 5.45 6.97
CA VAL A 105 -10.10 6.42 8.02
C VAL A 105 -11.04 7.45 7.42
N VAL A 106 -12.18 7.62 8.04
CA VAL A 106 -13.17 8.67 7.78
C VAL A 106 -13.23 9.62 8.99
N ALA A 107 -13.92 10.73 8.85
CA ALA A 107 -13.89 11.88 9.77
C ALA A 107 -13.75 11.55 11.27
N TYR A 108 -14.46 10.59 11.80
CA TYR A 108 -14.47 10.22 13.23
C TYR A 108 -14.46 8.72 13.45
N GLY A 109 -13.79 7.97 12.57
CA GLY A 109 -13.70 6.52 12.73
C GLY A 109 -13.08 5.83 11.52
N THR A 110 -13.21 4.52 11.50
CA THR A 110 -12.80 3.69 10.39
C THR A 110 -14.03 3.10 9.72
N ALA A 111 -14.05 3.16 8.39
CA ALA A 111 -15.10 2.53 7.59
C ALA A 111 -14.47 1.53 6.62
N LYS A 112 -15.20 0.44 6.34
CA LYS A 112 -14.81 -0.47 5.29
C LYS A 112 -15.10 0.18 3.94
N LYS A 113 -14.15 0.14 3.01
CA LYS A 113 -14.29 0.74 1.67
C LYS A 113 -15.54 0.23 0.94
N GLY A 114 -15.86 -1.05 1.08
CA GLY A 114 -17.01 -1.66 0.42
C GLY A 114 -18.37 -1.21 0.98
N THR A 115 -18.45 -0.75 2.22
CA THR A 115 -19.68 -0.26 2.86
C THR A 115 -19.81 1.25 2.85
N TYR A 116 -18.74 1.95 2.46
CA TYR A 116 -18.75 3.41 2.41
C TYR A 116 -19.42 3.91 1.12
N THR A 117 -20.54 4.59 1.27
CA THR A 117 -21.34 5.08 0.13
C THR A 117 -20.82 6.37 -0.50
N GLY A 118 -19.85 7.05 0.15
CA GLY A 118 -19.26 8.27 -0.34
C GLY A 118 -18.09 8.02 -1.31
N ALA A 119 -17.81 8.97 -2.21
CA ALA A 119 -16.66 8.90 -3.09
C ALA A 119 -15.35 9.23 -2.34
N ALA A 120 -14.64 8.21 -1.91
CA ALA A 120 -13.32 8.33 -1.27
C ALA A 120 -12.25 7.56 -2.06
N SER A 121 -11.03 8.05 -1.97
CA SER A 121 -9.84 7.36 -2.48
C SER A 121 -8.80 7.28 -1.40
N VAL A 122 -8.21 6.09 -1.22
CA VAL A 122 -7.13 5.87 -0.25
C VAL A 122 -5.83 5.68 -1.00
N VAL A 123 -4.79 6.37 -0.58
CA VAL A 123 -3.42 6.23 -1.06
C VAL A 123 -2.57 5.78 0.12
N ARG A 124 -1.98 4.61 0.01
CA ARG A 124 -1.11 4.05 1.05
C ARG A 124 0.32 4.52 0.87
N GLN A 125 1.10 4.45 1.94
CA GLN A 125 2.51 4.83 1.94
C GLN A 125 3.32 4.16 0.83
N GLU A 126 3.06 2.86 0.55
CA GLU A 126 3.80 2.10 -0.47
C GLU A 126 3.75 2.76 -1.85
N SER A 127 2.65 3.47 -2.14
CA SER A 127 2.47 4.17 -3.42
C SER A 127 3.23 5.49 -3.51
N ILE A 128 3.62 6.09 -2.38
CA ILE A 128 4.21 7.43 -2.34
C ILE A 128 5.66 7.46 -1.86
N LYS A 129 6.11 6.47 -1.08
CA LYS A 129 7.42 6.46 -0.38
C LYS A 129 8.63 6.53 -1.30
N ASP A 130 8.52 6.05 -2.53
CA ASP A 130 9.63 5.93 -3.48
C ASP A 130 9.58 7.01 -4.58
N VAL A 131 8.66 7.96 -4.46
CA VAL A 131 8.54 9.08 -5.40
C VAL A 131 9.50 10.20 -4.95
N PRO A 132 10.52 10.55 -5.75
CA PRO A 132 11.50 11.57 -5.39
C PRO A 132 10.92 12.98 -5.58
N THR A 133 10.01 13.38 -4.70
CA THR A 133 9.37 14.70 -4.73
C THR A 133 9.65 15.48 -3.47
N VAL A 134 9.64 16.80 -3.58
CA VAL A 134 9.91 17.72 -2.46
C VAL A 134 8.74 17.79 -1.48
N SER A 135 7.51 17.52 -1.96
CA SER A 135 6.31 17.55 -1.12
C SER A 135 5.46 16.30 -1.31
N PHE A 136 4.75 15.89 -0.25
CA PHE A 136 3.83 14.75 -0.33
C PHE A 136 2.65 15.05 -1.29
N GLU A 137 2.27 16.31 -1.46
CA GLU A 137 1.23 16.72 -2.40
C GLU A 137 1.62 16.33 -3.84
N GLN A 138 2.87 16.61 -4.23
CA GLN A 138 3.38 16.22 -5.55
C GLN A 138 3.39 14.69 -5.73
N ALA A 139 3.69 13.95 -4.68
CA ALA A 139 3.67 12.49 -4.72
C ALA A 139 2.26 11.90 -4.96
N LEU A 140 1.20 12.67 -4.68
CA LEU A 140 -0.19 12.28 -4.96
C LEU A 140 -0.60 12.51 -6.42
N THR A 141 0.21 13.20 -7.21
CA THR A 141 -0.11 13.50 -8.62
C THR A 141 -0.36 12.20 -9.40
N GLY A 142 -1.52 12.11 -10.04
CA GLY A 142 -1.92 10.92 -10.81
C GLY A 142 -2.38 9.71 -9.98
N LYS A 143 -2.30 9.77 -8.64
CA LYS A 143 -2.71 8.65 -7.76
C LYS A 143 -4.20 8.68 -7.40
N VAL A 144 -4.82 9.84 -7.44
CA VAL A 144 -6.22 10.04 -7.05
C VAL A 144 -7.02 10.57 -8.23
N ALA A 145 -7.98 9.79 -8.70
CA ALA A 145 -8.87 10.21 -9.78
C ALA A 145 -9.71 11.44 -9.37
N GLY A 146 -9.79 12.45 -10.25
CA GLY A 146 -10.52 13.68 -10.00
C GLY A 146 -9.81 14.68 -9.09
N MET A 147 -8.53 14.46 -8.76
CA MET A 147 -7.68 15.42 -8.06
C MET A 147 -6.66 15.99 -9.04
N GLN A 148 -6.56 17.30 -9.08
CA GLN A 148 -5.58 18.06 -9.86
C GLN A 148 -4.60 18.73 -8.92
N ILE A 149 -3.31 18.56 -9.19
CA ILE A 149 -2.23 19.18 -8.43
C ILE A 149 -1.40 19.98 -9.41
N THR A 150 -1.25 21.27 -9.13
CA THR A 150 -0.46 22.18 -9.95
C THR A 150 0.59 22.84 -9.06
N THR A 151 1.85 22.67 -9.40
CA THR A 151 2.96 23.36 -8.74
C THR A 151 3.21 24.68 -9.45
N THR A 152 3.24 25.76 -8.69
CA THR A 152 3.49 27.10 -9.23
C THR A 152 4.97 27.44 -9.30
N SER A 153 5.80 26.77 -8.52
CA SER A 153 7.24 27.00 -8.44
C SER A 153 7.99 25.70 -8.14
N GLY A 154 9.22 25.58 -8.64
CA GLY A 154 10.16 24.51 -8.25
C GLY A 154 10.94 24.80 -6.97
N GLN A 155 10.68 25.91 -6.29
CA GLN A 155 11.36 26.29 -5.08
C GLN A 155 11.00 25.34 -3.93
N ALA A 156 11.99 24.93 -3.15
CA ALA A 156 11.75 24.11 -1.97
C ALA A 156 10.84 24.83 -0.96
N GLY A 157 9.80 24.14 -0.48
CA GLY A 157 8.79 24.70 0.42
C GLY A 157 7.68 25.50 -0.24
N SER A 158 7.70 25.65 -1.59
CA SER A 158 6.57 26.26 -2.30
C SER A 158 5.34 25.37 -2.24
N GLY A 159 4.16 25.99 -2.07
CA GLY A 159 2.90 25.26 -2.04
C GLY A 159 2.48 24.74 -3.40
N SER A 160 1.77 23.63 -3.40
CA SER A 160 1.07 23.12 -4.58
C SER A 160 -0.39 23.51 -4.50
N ALA A 161 -0.99 23.95 -5.61
CA ALA A 161 -2.42 24.18 -5.70
C ALA A 161 -3.12 22.83 -5.93
N VAL A 162 -3.83 22.35 -4.93
CA VAL A 162 -4.59 21.10 -4.97
C VAL A 162 -6.07 21.42 -5.18
N ARG A 163 -6.71 20.77 -6.13
CA ARG A 163 -8.13 20.88 -6.41
C ARG A 163 -8.76 19.52 -6.57
N ILE A 164 -9.95 19.35 -5.99
CA ILE A 164 -10.73 18.12 -6.07
C ILE A 164 -11.98 18.41 -6.90
N ARG A 165 -12.18 17.65 -7.99
CA ARG A 165 -13.31 17.81 -8.93
C ARG A 165 -13.40 19.20 -9.60
N GLY A 166 -12.29 19.95 -9.68
CA GLY A 166 -12.21 21.22 -10.38
C GLY A 166 -12.42 22.44 -9.49
N ILE A 167 -12.95 23.53 -10.09
CA ILE A 167 -13.16 24.81 -9.44
C ILE A 167 -14.61 24.88 -8.96
N GLY A 168 -14.81 24.97 -7.65
CA GLY A 168 -16.13 25.05 -7.02
C GLY A 168 -16.63 26.47 -6.79
N SER A 169 -15.73 27.46 -6.71
CA SER A 169 -16.08 28.86 -6.46
C SER A 169 -15.21 29.81 -7.26
N MET A 170 -15.80 30.92 -7.71
CA MET A 170 -15.08 32.01 -8.36
C MET A 170 -14.47 33.00 -7.37
N ASN A 171 -15.08 33.18 -6.22
CA ASN A 171 -14.69 34.21 -5.24
C ASN A 171 -14.14 33.65 -3.93
N ALA A 172 -14.32 32.34 -3.66
CA ALA A 172 -13.81 31.68 -2.48
C ALA A 172 -12.66 30.76 -2.83
N SER A 173 -11.89 30.35 -1.80
CA SER A 173 -10.83 29.36 -1.96
C SER A 173 -11.37 28.05 -2.54
N ASN A 174 -10.65 27.47 -3.49
CA ASN A 174 -10.93 26.15 -4.05
C ASN A 174 -10.02 25.06 -3.47
N ALA A 175 -9.25 25.39 -2.43
CA ALA A 175 -8.38 24.42 -1.76
C ALA A 175 -9.19 23.46 -0.90
N PRO A 176 -8.84 22.16 -0.87
CA PRO A 176 -9.45 21.20 0.03
C PRO A 176 -9.03 21.47 1.49
N LEU A 177 -9.82 20.96 2.44
CA LEU A 177 -9.46 20.98 3.85
C LEU A 177 -8.46 19.85 4.14
N TYR A 178 -7.35 20.16 4.77
CA TYR A 178 -6.41 19.17 5.28
C TYR A 178 -6.72 18.84 6.73
N VAL A 179 -6.68 17.56 7.05
CA VAL A 179 -6.86 17.04 8.41
C VAL A 179 -5.74 16.06 8.69
N VAL A 180 -4.90 16.36 9.67
CA VAL A 180 -3.77 15.52 10.07
C VAL A 180 -4.10 14.89 11.41
N ASP A 181 -4.14 13.56 11.45
CA ASP A 181 -4.48 12.76 12.65
C ASP A 181 -5.77 13.22 13.36
N GLY A 182 -6.77 13.64 12.58
CA GLY A 182 -8.05 14.12 13.09
C GLY A 182 -8.10 15.62 13.39
N VAL A 183 -6.97 16.33 13.31
CA VAL A 183 -6.89 17.78 13.56
C VAL A 183 -6.95 18.54 12.23
N PRO A 184 -7.95 19.41 12.01
CA PRO A 184 -8.02 20.22 10.82
C PRO A 184 -6.89 21.27 10.81
N VAL A 185 -6.13 21.29 9.73
CA VAL A 185 -5.01 22.22 9.53
C VAL A 185 -5.44 23.30 8.52
N VAL A 186 -5.11 24.54 8.82
CA VAL A 186 -5.36 25.64 7.89
C VAL A 186 -4.37 25.52 6.74
N SER A 187 -4.87 25.21 5.55
CA SER A 187 -4.10 25.25 4.31
C SER A 187 -4.17 26.70 3.78
N GLY A 188 -3.05 27.37 3.82
CA GLY A 188 -2.92 28.70 3.30
C GLY A 188 -1.56 29.31 3.62
N SER A 189 -1.21 30.39 2.96
CA SER A 189 -0.02 31.16 3.29
C SER A 189 -0.22 31.76 4.69
N THR A 190 0.47 31.24 5.69
CA THR A 190 0.45 31.77 7.07
C THR A 190 1.40 32.95 7.27
N GLY A 191 1.92 33.50 6.19
CA GLY A 191 2.91 34.57 6.26
C GLY A 191 2.82 35.52 5.08
N GLN A 192 1.75 36.30 4.97
CA GLN A 192 1.82 37.57 4.23
C GLN A 192 2.59 38.58 5.09
N MET A 193 3.91 38.39 5.21
CA MET A 193 4.75 39.41 5.86
C MET A 193 5.36 40.40 4.87
N SER A 194 5.14 40.23 3.58
CA SER A 194 5.35 41.29 2.60
C SER A 194 4.64 40.95 1.27
N ASP A 195 3.88 41.88 0.76
CA ASP A 195 3.30 41.88 -0.60
C ASP A 195 4.37 41.80 -1.72
N TYR A 196 5.64 41.82 -1.37
CA TYR A 196 6.77 41.82 -2.30
C TYR A 196 7.40 40.43 -2.51
N LEU A 197 7.11 39.47 -1.66
CA LEU A 197 7.62 38.10 -1.83
C LEU A 197 6.44 37.15 -2.09
N TYR A 198 6.19 36.84 -3.34
CA TYR A 198 5.17 35.90 -3.81
C TYR A 198 5.43 34.42 -3.39
N THR A 199 6.18 34.18 -2.34
CA THR A 199 6.46 32.85 -1.80
C THR A 199 5.50 32.54 -0.66
N SER A 200 4.45 31.80 -0.95
CA SER A 200 3.57 31.26 0.08
C SER A 200 4.24 30.04 0.73
N ASN A 201 4.62 30.16 1.98
CA ASN A 201 5.04 29.01 2.77
C ASN A 201 3.83 28.13 3.06
N ASN A 202 3.88 26.90 2.53
CA ASN A 202 2.85 25.91 2.80
C ASN A 202 3.17 25.15 4.09
N VAL A 203 2.29 25.24 5.09
CA VAL A 203 2.42 24.47 6.34
C VAL A 203 2.53 22.98 6.06
N MET A 204 1.92 22.49 4.98
CA MET A 204 1.98 21.10 4.57
C MET A 204 3.38 20.66 4.12
N SER A 205 4.28 21.57 3.73
CA SER A 205 5.67 21.25 3.37
C SER A 205 6.51 20.73 4.55
N THR A 206 6.06 20.96 5.78
CA THR A 206 6.73 20.45 6.98
C THR A 206 6.46 18.97 7.25
N LEU A 207 5.43 18.39 6.63
CA LEU A 207 5.10 16.98 6.76
C LEU A 207 6.06 16.13 5.92
N ASN A 208 6.81 15.27 6.60
CA ASN A 208 7.67 14.33 5.91
C ASN A 208 6.83 13.17 5.31
N GLN A 209 7.03 12.92 4.03
CA GLN A 209 6.39 11.82 3.29
C GLN A 209 6.61 10.44 3.93
N SER A 210 7.76 10.25 4.58
CA SER A 210 8.09 8.98 5.26
C SER A 210 7.26 8.72 6.51
N ASP A 211 6.70 9.77 7.12
CA ASP A 211 5.92 9.68 8.36
C ASP A 211 4.43 9.44 8.09
N ILE A 212 4.02 9.52 6.84
CA ILE A 212 2.63 9.29 6.42
C ILE A 212 2.40 7.77 6.30
N GLU A 213 1.35 7.27 6.95
CA GLU A 213 0.88 5.89 6.82
C GLU A 213 -0.13 5.76 5.68
N SER A 214 -1.10 6.67 5.63
CA SER A 214 -2.13 6.68 4.59
C SER A 214 -2.71 8.07 4.38
N ILE A 215 -3.19 8.32 3.16
CA ILE A 215 -3.90 9.54 2.80
C ILE A 215 -5.26 9.13 2.23
N THR A 216 -6.33 9.61 2.86
CA THR A 216 -7.70 9.41 2.38
C THR A 216 -8.24 10.71 1.82
N VAL A 217 -8.67 10.70 0.57
CA VAL A 217 -9.26 11.86 -0.10
C VAL A 217 -10.77 11.68 -0.17
N LEU A 218 -11.51 12.49 0.57
CA LEU A 218 -12.95 12.56 0.54
C LEU A 218 -13.37 13.57 -0.52
N LYS A 219 -13.99 13.06 -1.58
CA LYS A 219 -14.34 13.86 -2.77
C LYS A 219 -15.80 14.32 -2.79
N ASP A 220 -16.62 13.74 -1.93
CA ASP A 220 -18.06 13.95 -1.93
C ASP A 220 -18.49 14.86 -0.78
N ALA A 221 -19.52 15.69 -1.03
CA ALA A 221 -20.09 16.56 0.00
C ALA A 221 -20.64 15.76 1.18
N ALA A 222 -21.25 14.60 0.95
CA ALA A 222 -21.76 13.73 2.01
C ALA A 222 -20.61 13.23 2.92
N ALA A 223 -19.48 12.87 2.33
CA ALA A 223 -18.31 12.43 3.07
C ALA A 223 -17.62 13.56 3.85
N SER A 224 -17.64 14.76 3.28
CA SER A 224 -17.01 15.95 3.86
C SER A 224 -17.90 16.75 4.80
N ALA A 225 -19.22 16.48 4.82
CA ALA A 225 -20.22 17.18 5.65
C ALA A 225 -19.88 17.20 7.15
N LEU A 226 -19.20 16.16 7.64
CA LEU A 226 -18.76 16.05 9.03
C LEU A 226 -17.74 17.13 9.44
N TYR A 227 -17.06 17.75 8.46
CA TYR A 227 -16.10 18.83 8.68
C TYR A 227 -16.69 20.23 8.45
N GLY A 228 -18.00 20.31 8.16
CA GLY A 228 -18.73 21.55 7.96
C GLY A 228 -18.43 22.28 6.65
N SER A 229 -18.72 23.56 6.58
CA SER A 229 -18.63 24.38 5.36
C SER A 229 -17.21 24.49 4.80
N ARG A 230 -16.19 24.39 5.64
CA ARG A 230 -14.77 24.43 5.20
C ARG A 230 -14.38 23.23 4.34
N ALA A 231 -15.15 22.17 4.36
CA ALA A 231 -14.93 20.96 3.59
C ALA A 231 -15.67 20.93 2.24
N ALA A 232 -16.27 22.03 1.82
CA ALA A 232 -17.04 22.12 0.58
C ALA A 232 -16.25 21.71 -0.67
N ASN A 233 -14.93 21.94 -0.68
CA ASN A 233 -14.03 21.57 -1.78
C ASN A 233 -13.38 20.19 -1.60
N GLY A 234 -13.90 19.37 -0.67
CA GLY A 234 -13.34 18.07 -0.31
C GLY A 234 -12.38 18.13 0.88
N VAL A 235 -12.01 16.95 1.37
CA VAL A 235 -11.12 16.79 2.54
C VAL A 235 -10.02 15.81 2.22
N ILE A 236 -8.81 16.15 2.63
CA ILE A 236 -7.64 15.28 2.56
C ILE A 236 -7.27 14.90 4.00
N LEU A 237 -7.54 13.65 4.35
CA LEU A 237 -7.18 13.08 5.65
C LEU A 237 -5.81 12.46 5.55
N ILE A 238 -4.90 12.88 6.41
CA ILE A 238 -3.54 12.37 6.48
C ILE A 238 -3.39 11.67 7.83
N ASN A 239 -3.09 10.38 7.77
CA ASN A 239 -2.79 9.60 8.96
C ASN A 239 -1.29 9.39 9.03
N THR A 240 -0.70 9.76 10.16
CA THR A 240 0.71 9.55 10.40
C THR A 240 0.96 8.20 11.06
N LYS A 241 2.17 7.69 10.91
CA LYS A 241 2.59 6.44 11.53
C LYS A 241 2.57 6.55 13.04
N ARG A 242 1.97 5.56 13.68
CA ARG A 242 1.96 5.42 15.13
C ARG A 242 2.98 4.38 15.58
N GLY A 243 3.55 4.58 16.75
CA GLY A 243 4.40 3.58 17.39
C GLY A 243 3.66 2.27 17.59
N LYS A 244 4.29 1.15 17.23
CA LYS A 244 3.77 -0.19 17.47
C LYS A 244 4.51 -0.80 18.66
N LEU A 245 3.79 -1.54 19.51
CA LEU A 245 4.41 -2.33 20.57
C LEU A 245 5.20 -3.48 19.92
N GLY A 246 6.47 -3.62 20.30
CA GLY A 246 7.32 -4.66 19.74
C GLY A 246 8.81 -4.32 19.87
N ARG A 247 9.66 -5.07 19.18
CA ARG A 247 11.10 -4.80 19.10
C ARG A 247 11.33 -3.48 18.32
N PRO A 248 12.20 -2.59 18.80
CA PRO A 248 12.52 -1.35 18.08
C PRO A 248 13.17 -1.70 16.73
N THR A 249 12.65 -1.08 15.67
CA THR A 249 13.24 -1.17 14.34
C THR A 249 13.88 0.16 14.01
N VAL A 250 15.16 0.15 13.63
CA VAL A 250 15.89 1.32 13.18
C VAL A 250 16.01 1.24 11.66
N THR A 251 15.46 2.23 10.98
CA THR A 251 15.53 2.31 9.51
C THR A 251 16.37 3.53 9.13
N PHE A 252 17.39 3.33 8.32
CA PHE A 252 18.18 4.40 7.73
C PHE A 252 17.91 4.47 6.23
N LYS A 253 17.55 5.66 5.72
CA LYS A 253 17.35 5.92 4.29
C LYS A 253 18.20 7.12 3.90
N ALA A 254 19.06 6.95 2.90
CA ALA A 254 19.83 8.03 2.30
C ALA A 254 19.54 8.07 0.80
N SER A 255 19.43 9.28 0.25
CA SER A 255 19.26 9.49 -1.20
C SER A 255 20.25 10.55 -1.65
N VAL A 256 20.89 10.31 -2.79
CA VAL A 256 21.79 11.27 -3.45
C VAL A 256 21.22 11.55 -4.83
N GLY A 257 20.98 12.83 -5.12
CA GLY A 257 20.52 13.29 -6.42
C GLY A 257 21.60 14.17 -7.07
N ILE A 258 21.82 14.00 -8.37
CA ILE A 258 22.69 14.85 -9.16
C ILE A 258 21.82 15.52 -10.23
N THR A 259 21.80 16.86 -10.22
CA THR A 259 21.18 17.63 -11.29
C THR A 259 22.28 18.07 -12.24
N PRO A 260 22.37 17.53 -13.47
CA PRO A 260 23.39 17.94 -14.42
C PRO A 260 23.15 19.37 -14.89
N SER A 261 24.20 20.14 -15.15
CA SER A 261 24.13 21.55 -15.53
C SER A 261 23.29 21.79 -16.80
N TRP A 262 23.32 20.83 -17.75
CA TRP A 262 22.50 20.92 -18.96
C TRP A 262 20.98 20.90 -18.70
N ALA A 263 20.54 20.41 -17.55
CA ALA A 263 19.12 20.42 -17.17
C ALA A 263 18.66 21.82 -16.69
N THR A 264 19.58 22.69 -16.33
CA THR A 264 19.33 24.05 -15.85
C THR A 264 19.63 25.11 -16.92
N ASP A 265 20.38 24.77 -17.96
CA ASP A 265 20.80 25.69 -19.03
C ASP A 265 19.77 25.83 -20.17
N ASN A 266 18.50 25.53 -19.91
CA ASN A 266 17.44 25.63 -20.91
C ASN A 266 17.01 27.08 -21.27
N TYR A 267 17.58 28.07 -20.60
CA TYR A 267 17.29 29.48 -20.83
C TYR A 267 18.59 30.27 -20.90
N GLU A 268 18.89 30.85 -22.06
CA GLU A 268 19.79 31.97 -22.14
C GLU A 268 19.06 33.17 -21.49
N THR A 269 19.54 33.58 -20.34
CA THR A 269 19.05 34.84 -19.74
C THR A 269 19.57 35.98 -20.57
N ALA A 270 18.65 36.84 -21.06
CA ALA A 270 19.03 38.05 -21.77
C ALA A 270 20.06 38.83 -20.94
N SER A 271 21.13 39.23 -21.54
CA SER A 271 22.12 40.06 -20.86
C SER A 271 21.50 41.41 -20.49
N PRO A 272 22.05 42.14 -19.51
CA PRO A 272 21.62 43.52 -19.25
C PRO A 272 21.63 44.39 -20.50
N GLN A 273 22.52 44.15 -21.44
CA GLN A 273 22.64 44.82 -22.69
C GLN A 273 21.44 44.52 -23.60
N ASP A 274 21.04 43.22 -23.72
CA ASP A 274 19.93 42.81 -24.55
C ASP A 274 18.61 43.41 -24.05
N ASN A 275 18.49 43.57 -22.72
CA ASN A 275 17.32 44.23 -22.12
C ASN A 275 17.26 45.76 -22.44
N VAL A 276 18.43 46.39 -22.45
CA VAL A 276 18.53 47.80 -22.87
C VAL A 276 18.19 47.95 -24.36
N ASP A 277 18.75 47.08 -25.23
CA ASP A 277 18.48 47.13 -26.66
C ASP A 277 17.02 46.86 -27.00
N MET A 278 16.33 45.97 -26.26
CA MET A 278 14.87 45.80 -26.38
C MET A 278 14.09 47.06 -26.05
N LEU A 279 14.53 47.84 -25.06
CA LEU A 279 13.85 49.09 -24.66
C LEU A 279 14.05 50.22 -25.67
N TYR A 280 15.12 50.17 -26.46
CA TYR A 280 15.39 51.18 -27.51
C TYR A 280 14.81 50.81 -28.88
N GLN A 281 14.29 49.61 -29.08
CA GLN A 281 13.62 49.17 -30.31
C GLN A 281 12.11 49.45 -30.34
N ILE A 282 11.54 50.01 -29.29
CA ILE A 282 10.16 50.52 -29.23
C ILE A 282 10.15 52.03 -29.50
#